data_2821d08b3ec14cb706f8bd076600c37e
#
_entry.id   2821d08b3ec14cb706f8bd076600c37e
#
_cell.length_a   1.000
_cell.length_b   1.000
_cell.length_c   1.000
_cell.angle_alpha   90.00
_cell.angle_beta   90.00
_cell.angle_gamma   90.00
#
_symmetry.space_group_name_H-M   'P 1'
#
loop_
_entity.id
_entity.type
_entity.pdbx_description
1 polymer ?
#
loop_
_entity_poly.entity_id
_entity_poly.type
_entity_poly.pdbx_seq_one_letter_code
_entity_poly.pdbx_strand_id
1 'polypeptide(L)'
;TRENNYQGQNIGGWRNDEFDRLTSQAVLEFDPERRKQLFWRAQEIWAEELPALPLYFRASPYVVRKGLVNYVASAYAGGFGYPGWNAWEIGWESRGAVKKWDQAKYALSTR
;
A
#
# COMPACT_ATOMS: atom_id res chain seq x y z
N THR A 1 17.74 3.21 15.92
CA THR A 1 18.42 2.91 17.20
C THR A 1 19.93 2.79 16.99
N ARG A 2 20.68 2.72 18.06
CA ARG A 2 22.13 2.56 18.04
C ARG A 2 22.54 1.21 17.42
N GLU A 3 21.70 0.20 17.62
CA GLU A 3 21.92 -1.17 17.12
C GLU A 3 21.89 -1.26 15.60
N ASN A 4 21.13 -0.42 14.91
CA ASN A 4 21.06 -0.35 13.46
C ASN A 4 21.76 0.89 12.87
N ASN A 5 22.66 1.52 13.63
CA ASN A 5 23.37 2.75 13.24
C ASN A 5 22.41 3.89 12.84
N TYR A 6 21.25 3.97 13.45
CA TYR A 6 20.20 4.93 13.11
C TYR A 6 19.70 4.84 11.66
N GLN A 7 19.90 3.71 11.02
CA GLN A 7 19.37 3.45 9.68
C GLN A 7 17.93 2.96 9.77
N GLY A 8 17.12 3.29 8.77
CA GLY A 8 15.72 2.92 8.69
C GLY A 8 14.79 4.12 8.57
N GLN A 9 13.49 3.83 8.54
CA GLN A 9 12.47 4.86 8.30
C GLN A 9 11.78 5.37 9.58
N ASN A 10 12.19 4.89 10.75
CA ASN A 10 11.67 5.39 12.03
C ASN A 10 12.35 6.71 12.42
N ILE A 11 12.06 7.75 11.62
CA ILE A 11 12.68 9.09 11.78
C ILE A 11 12.32 9.71 13.13
N GLY A 12 11.11 9.44 13.62
CA GLY A 12 10.64 9.94 14.92
C GLY A 12 11.26 9.26 16.15
N GLY A 13 11.97 8.15 15.95
CA GLY A 13 12.59 7.38 17.04
C GLY A 13 11.56 6.74 17.98
N TRP A 14 10.29 6.64 17.58
CA TRP A 14 9.25 6.04 18.41
C TRP A 14 9.53 4.56 18.65
N ARG A 15 9.25 4.09 19.85
CA ARG A 15 9.41 2.72 20.26
C ARG A 15 8.28 2.31 21.19
N ASN A 16 7.66 1.19 20.91
CA ASN A 16 6.69 0.54 21.79
C ASN A 16 6.84 -0.97 21.66
N ASP A 17 7.26 -1.63 22.72
CA ASP A 17 7.56 -3.06 22.73
C ASP A 17 6.30 -3.93 22.51
N GLU A 18 5.11 -3.46 22.95
CA GLU A 18 3.85 -4.14 22.67
C GLU A 18 3.48 -4.07 21.19
N PHE A 19 3.64 -2.90 20.58
CA PHE A 19 3.40 -2.71 19.15
C PHE A 19 4.32 -3.60 18.29
N ASP A 20 5.61 -3.63 18.62
CA ASP A 20 6.59 -4.45 17.91
C ASP A 20 6.28 -5.95 18.03
N ARG A 21 5.85 -6.40 19.22
CA ARG A 21 5.42 -7.78 19.44
C ARG A 21 4.16 -8.13 18.64
N LEU A 22 3.14 -7.27 18.67
CA LEU A 22 1.88 -7.48 17.96
C LEU A 22 2.08 -7.54 16.45
N THR A 23 2.84 -6.62 15.88
CA THR A 23 3.13 -6.59 14.45
C THR A 23 3.95 -7.79 14.01
N SER A 24 4.94 -8.21 14.80
CA SER A 24 5.71 -9.42 14.54
C SER A 24 4.86 -10.69 14.57
N GLN A 25 3.94 -10.80 15.53
CA GLN A 25 3.00 -11.92 15.59
C GLN A 25 2.02 -11.91 14.41
N ALA A 26 1.51 -10.73 14.02
CA ALA A 26 0.57 -10.60 12.91
C ALA A 26 1.17 -11.03 11.56
N VAL A 27 2.47 -10.83 11.36
CA VAL A 27 3.18 -11.29 10.14
C VAL A 27 3.22 -12.82 10.05
N LEU A 28 3.28 -13.52 11.19
CA LEU A 28 3.38 -14.98 11.26
C LEU A 28 2.00 -15.65 11.41
N GLU A 29 0.93 -14.88 11.67
CA GLU A 29 -0.41 -15.42 11.88
C GLU A 29 -1.12 -15.68 10.54
N PHE A 30 -1.53 -16.93 10.31
CA PHE A 30 -2.24 -17.35 9.09
C PHE A 30 -3.77 -17.29 9.24
N ASP A 31 -4.30 -17.30 10.47
CA ASP A 31 -5.72 -17.13 10.71
C ASP A 31 -6.10 -15.66 10.49
N PRO A 32 -7.00 -15.34 9.53
CA PRO A 32 -7.34 -13.95 9.19
C PRO A 32 -7.98 -13.19 10.36
N GLU A 33 -8.80 -13.84 11.17
CA GLU A 33 -9.49 -13.18 12.29
C GLU A 33 -8.52 -12.88 13.42
N ARG A 34 -7.63 -13.80 13.75
CA ARG A 34 -6.58 -13.56 14.75
C ARG A 34 -5.61 -12.46 14.27
N ARG A 35 -5.19 -12.52 13.01
CA ARG A 35 -4.33 -11.49 12.42
C ARG A 35 -4.99 -10.12 12.48
N LYS A 36 -6.30 -10.04 12.19
CA LYS A 36 -7.08 -8.80 12.27
C LYS A 36 -7.10 -8.24 13.70
N GLN A 37 -7.29 -9.08 14.71
CA GLN A 37 -7.27 -8.66 16.11
C GLN A 37 -5.90 -8.10 16.54
N LEU A 38 -4.81 -8.74 16.10
CA LEU A 38 -3.46 -8.26 16.37
C LEU A 38 -3.22 -6.86 15.77
N PHE A 39 -3.64 -6.67 14.51
CA PHE A 39 -3.53 -5.35 13.86
C PHE A 39 -4.46 -4.30 14.50
N TRP A 40 -5.65 -4.66 14.92
CA TRP A 40 -6.53 -3.72 15.61
C TRP A 40 -5.89 -3.19 16.89
N ARG A 41 -5.36 -4.10 17.71
CA ARG A 41 -4.67 -3.67 18.94
C ARG A 41 -3.44 -2.82 18.64
N ALA A 42 -2.68 -3.15 17.62
CA ALA A 42 -1.55 -2.32 17.18
C ALA A 42 -2.00 -0.91 16.73
N GLN A 43 -3.14 -0.81 16.02
CA GLN A 43 -3.71 0.48 15.62
C GLN A 43 -4.22 1.31 16.80
N GLU A 44 -4.78 0.67 17.84
CA GLU A 44 -5.18 1.37 19.07
C GLU A 44 -3.97 2.01 19.75
N ILE A 45 -2.87 1.26 19.92
CA ILE A 45 -1.62 1.78 20.48
C ILE A 45 -1.10 2.96 19.65
N TRP A 46 -1.11 2.83 18.32
CA TRP A 46 -0.71 3.92 17.43
C TRP A 46 -1.58 5.16 17.60
N ALA A 47 -2.89 4.98 17.75
CA ALA A 47 -3.83 6.08 17.92
C ALA A 47 -3.70 6.76 19.30
N GLU A 48 -3.39 5.99 20.34
CA GLU A 48 -3.20 6.50 21.70
C GLU A 48 -1.89 7.29 21.84
N GLU A 49 -0.80 6.78 21.27
CA GLU A 49 0.52 7.39 21.40
C GLU A 49 0.85 8.43 20.32
N LEU A 50 0.13 8.42 19.22
CA LEU A 50 0.28 9.35 18.07
C LEU A 50 1.75 9.60 17.67
N PRO A 51 2.53 8.57 17.37
CA PRO A 51 3.94 8.74 16.99
C PRO A 51 4.12 9.53 15.69
N ALA A 52 3.07 9.63 14.89
CA ALA A 52 2.99 10.48 13.72
C ALA A 52 1.56 11.01 13.57
N LEU A 53 1.42 12.29 13.28
CA LEU A 53 0.14 12.93 13.03
C LEU A 53 -0.20 12.85 11.54
N PRO A 54 -1.20 12.05 11.12
CA PRO A 54 -1.64 12.04 9.73
C PRO A 54 -2.35 13.36 9.40
N LEU A 55 -1.87 14.08 8.39
CA LEU A 55 -2.39 15.39 8.02
C LEU A 55 -3.39 15.31 6.85
N TYR A 56 -3.07 14.54 5.84
CA TYR A 56 -3.92 14.40 4.64
C TYR A 56 -3.51 13.18 3.80
N PHE A 57 -4.42 12.70 2.98
CA PHE A 57 -4.12 11.74 1.93
C PHE A 57 -3.59 12.45 0.69
N ARG A 58 -2.36 12.15 0.32
CA ARG A 58 -1.78 12.71 -0.90
C ARG A 58 -2.35 12.01 -2.12
N ALA A 59 -2.90 12.77 -3.05
CA ALA A 59 -3.21 12.25 -4.38
C ALA A 59 -1.91 12.00 -5.17
N SER A 60 -1.83 10.86 -5.85
CA SER A 60 -0.73 10.53 -6.77
C SER A 60 -1.29 10.47 -8.18
N PRO A 61 -1.32 11.58 -8.92
CA PRO A 61 -1.84 11.60 -10.28
C PRO A 61 -0.88 10.86 -11.22
N TYR A 62 -1.47 10.09 -12.12
CA TYR A 62 -0.75 9.44 -13.20
C TYR A 62 -1.20 10.00 -14.54
N VAL A 63 -0.24 10.35 -15.37
CA VAL A 63 -0.49 10.82 -16.73
C VAL A 63 -0.01 9.77 -17.71
N VAL A 64 -0.90 9.30 -18.56
CA VAL A 64 -0.58 8.31 -19.59
C VAL A 64 -0.88 8.88 -20.97
N ARG A 65 -0.12 8.46 -21.98
CA ARG A 65 -0.33 8.90 -23.35
C ARG A 65 -1.67 8.34 -23.86
N LYS A 66 -2.42 9.17 -24.60
CA LYS A 66 -3.67 8.75 -25.25
C LYS A 66 -3.43 7.53 -26.15
N GLY A 67 -4.28 6.54 -26.03
CA GLY A 67 -4.17 5.27 -26.76
C GLY A 67 -3.42 4.17 -26.01
N LEU A 68 -2.82 4.45 -24.84
CA LEU A 68 -2.37 3.41 -23.93
C LEU A 68 -3.60 2.78 -23.27
N VAL A 69 -3.72 1.45 -23.33
CA VAL A 69 -4.83 0.69 -22.74
C VAL A 69 -4.35 -0.19 -21.62
N ASN A 70 -5.25 -0.52 -20.71
CA ASN A 70 -5.05 -1.41 -19.57
C ASN A 70 -4.02 -0.91 -18.54
N TYR A 71 -3.61 0.36 -18.62
CA TYR A 71 -2.80 0.94 -17.56
C TYR A 71 -3.69 1.17 -16.33
N VAL A 72 -3.33 0.55 -15.23
CA VAL A 72 -3.99 0.72 -13.93
C VAL A 72 -2.94 1.09 -12.90
N ALA A 73 -3.15 2.22 -12.25
CA ALA A 73 -2.31 2.60 -11.12
C ALA A 73 -2.44 1.55 -10.01
N SER A 74 -1.32 1.10 -9.47
CA SER A 74 -1.34 0.19 -8.35
C SER A 74 -2.00 0.84 -7.14
N ALA A 75 -2.97 0.15 -6.55
CA ALA A 75 -3.58 0.54 -5.27
C ALA A 75 -2.64 0.31 -4.07
N TYR A 76 -1.44 -0.21 -4.31
CA TYR A 76 -0.48 -0.45 -3.25
C TYR A 76 0.02 0.87 -2.68
N ALA A 77 -0.30 1.12 -1.42
CA ALA A 77 -0.18 2.41 -0.73
C ALA A 77 1.25 2.83 -0.38
N GLY A 78 2.26 2.25 -0.97
CA GLY A 78 3.66 2.54 -0.64
C GLY A 78 4.22 3.85 -1.22
N GLY A 79 3.39 4.74 -1.76
CA GLY A 79 3.85 6.01 -2.37
C GLY A 79 4.67 5.84 -3.67
N PHE A 80 5.14 4.64 -3.92
CA PHE A 80 5.82 4.17 -5.11
C PHE A 80 5.03 3.00 -5.70
N GLY A 81 3.74 3.24 -6.00
CA GLY A 81 2.95 2.24 -6.71
C GLY A 81 3.76 1.75 -7.91
N TYR A 82 3.94 0.45 -8.02
CA TYR A 82 4.66 -0.13 -9.15
C TYR A 82 3.85 0.11 -10.43
N PRO A 83 4.20 1.08 -11.27
CA PRO A 83 3.38 1.46 -12.42
C PRO A 83 3.35 0.41 -13.51
N GLY A 84 3.95 -0.71 -13.32
CA GLY A 84 4.03 -1.79 -14.28
C GLY A 84 3.61 -3.14 -13.71
N TRP A 85 2.83 -3.17 -12.62
CA TRP A 85 2.42 -4.43 -11.99
C TRP A 85 1.67 -5.37 -12.96
N ASN A 86 1.03 -4.82 -13.98
CA ASN A 86 0.33 -5.55 -15.04
C ASN A 86 0.94 -5.27 -16.43
N ALA A 87 2.24 -5.09 -16.50
CA ALA A 87 2.95 -4.67 -17.73
C ALA A 87 2.64 -5.57 -18.95
N TRP A 88 2.40 -6.87 -18.73
CA TRP A 88 2.04 -7.83 -19.78
C TRP A 88 0.67 -7.59 -20.43
N GLU A 89 -0.20 -6.79 -19.79
CA GLU A 89 -1.54 -6.45 -20.28
C GLU A 89 -1.63 -5.03 -20.81
N ILE A 90 -0.60 -4.22 -20.60
CA ILE A 90 -0.53 -2.83 -21.09
C ILE A 90 -0.15 -2.86 -22.58
N GLY A 91 -0.87 -2.10 -23.37
CA GLY A 91 -0.59 -2.03 -24.81
C GLY A 91 -1.15 -0.78 -25.47
N TRP A 92 -0.96 -0.70 -26.76
CA TRP A 92 -1.48 0.37 -27.58
C TRP A 92 -2.74 -0.07 -28.33
N GLU A 93 -3.81 0.70 -28.20
CA GLU A 93 -5.09 0.46 -28.89
C GLU A 93 -4.89 0.32 -30.43
N SER A 94 -4.01 1.13 -31.01
CA SER A 94 -3.69 1.12 -32.44
C SER A 94 -2.97 -0.13 -32.93
N ARG A 95 -2.37 -0.92 -32.04
CA ARG A 95 -1.61 -2.12 -32.41
C ARG A 95 -2.43 -3.42 -32.32
N GLY A 96 -3.62 -3.38 -31.68
CA GLY A 96 -4.48 -4.53 -31.55
C GLY A 96 -3.88 -5.75 -30.81
N ALA A 97 -2.68 -5.58 -30.28
CA ALA A 97 -1.94 -6.70 -29.65
C ALA A 97 -2.49 -7.09 -28.28
N VAL A 98 -3.26 -6.19 -27.65
CA VAL A 98 -3.80 -6.39 -26.30
C VAL A 98 -5.28 -6.08 -26.29
N LYS A 99 -6.08 -7.00 -25.75
CA LYS A 99 -7.52 -6.78 -25.58
C LYS A 99 -7.75 -5.72 -24.51
N LYS A 100 -8.49 -4.68 -24.88
CA LYS A 100 -8.89 -3.64 -23.93
C LYS A 100 -9.80 -4.24 -22.86
N TRP A 101 -9.48 -3.93 -21.60
CA TRP A 101 -10.31 -4.34 -20.47
C TRP A 101 -11.63 -3.57 -20.43
N ASP A 102 -12.65 -4.25 -19.95
CA ASP A 102 -13.85 -3.56 -19.49
C ASP A 102 -13.51 -2.80 -18.18
N GLN A 103 -13.35 -1.49 -18.31
CA GLN A 103 -12.99 -0.64 -17.16
C GLN A 103 -14.02 -0.70 -16.03
N ALA A 104 -15.29 -0.96 -16.33
CA ALA A 104 -16.34 -1.10 -15.33
C ALA A 104 -16.11 -2.31 -14.41
N LYS A 105 -15.50 -3.37 -14.93
CA LYS A 105 -15.20 -4.61 -14.20
C LYS A 105 -14.02 -4.42 -13.21
N TYR A 106 -13.11 -3.49 -13.51
CA TYR A 106 -11.88 -3.28 -12.74
C TYR A 106 -11.85 -1.91 -12.05
N ALA A 107 -12.88 -1.11 -12.20
CA ALA A 107 -13.06 0.05 -11.36
C ALA A 107 -13.22 -0.44 -9.92
N LEU A 108 -12.17 -0.33 -9.14
CA LEU A 108 -12.25 -0.50 -7.69
C LEU A 108 -13.34 0.45 -7.22
N SER A 109 -14.39 -0.11 -6.68
CA SER A 109 -15.50 0.67 -6.14
C SER A 109 -14.92 1.63 -5.12
N THR A 110 -14.85 2.88 -5.48
CA THR A 110 -14.60 3.98 -4.56
C THR A 110 -15.87 4.16 -3.71
N ARG A 111 -16.09 3.23 -2.79
CA ARG A 111 -17.09 3.35 -1.73
C ARG A 111 -16.40 3.37 -0.40
#